data_613dd7631374b78f0e411abda616a660
#
_entry.id   613dd7631374b78f0e411abda616a660
#
_cell.length_a   1.000
_cell.length_b   1.000
_cell.length_c   1.000
_cell.angle_alpha   90.00
_cell.angle_beta   90.00
_cell.angle_gamma   90.00
#
_symmetry.space_group_name_H-M   'P 1'
#
loop_
_entity.id
_entity.type
_entity.pdbx_description
1 polymer ?
#
loop_
_entity_poly.entity_id
_entity_poly.type
_entity_poly.pdbx_seq_one_letter_code
_entity_poly.pdbx_strand_id
1 'polypeptide(L)'
;VFLETIPSGKNDILCSSFDWWIMNSYLIQIPEQIIIPLLPVPNMSEPINVITVSHKKKLSQDWFRDFFLPQAKIKLERSISPLRRNSGKLIILDGRVNKRNWGRLLIENIQPSKQINYMLPFD
;
A
#
# COMPACT_ATOMS: atom_id res chain seq x y z
N VAL A 1 7.10 5.53 -12.94
CA VAL A 1 6.03 6.01 -13.83
C VAL A 1 6.35 7.44 -14.24
N PHE A 2 6.39 7.69 -15.53
CA PHE A 2 6.53 9.03 -16.07
C PHE A 2 5.16 9.63 -16.31
N LEU A 3 4.95 10.82 -15.74
CA LEU A 3 3.75 11.59 -16.01
C LEU A 3 4.15 12.86 -16.74
N GLU A 4 3.66 13.01 -17.96
CA GLU A 4 3.91 14.24 -18.74
C GLU A 4 3.11 15.40 -18.20
N THR A 5 1.92 15.14 -17.66
CA THR A 5 1.04 16.15 -17.09
C THR A 5 0.46 15.65 -15.77
N ILE A 6 0.24 16.59 -14.84
CA ILE A 6 -0.44 16.28 -13.57
C ILE A 6 -1.95 16.36 -13.80
N PRO A 7 -2.71 15.31 -13.45
CA PRO A 7 -4.18 15.33 -13.57
C PRO A 7 -4.80 16.45 -12.75
N SER A 8 -5.70 17.21 -13.33
CA SER A 8 -6.40 18.30 -12.65
C SER A 8 -7.92 18.22 -12.74
N GLY A 9 -8.45 17.34 -13.57
CA GLY A 9 -9.89 17.16 -13.78
C GLY A 9 -10.50 16.10 -12.85
N LYS A 10 -11.81 16.20 -12.63
CA LYS A 10 -12.54 15.26 -11.76
C LYS A 10 -12.56 13.81 -12.27
N ASN A 11 -12.42 13.63 -13.57
CA ASN A 11 -12.48 12.31 -14.20
C ASN A 11 -11.11 11.75 -14.57
N ASP A 12 -10.05 12.41 -14.12
CA ASP A 12 -8.70 11.98 -14.41
C ASP A 12 -8.30 10.81 -13.51
N ILE A 13 -7.55 9.87 -14.09
CA ILE A 13 -6.99 8.73 -13.38
C ILE A 13 -5.47 8.87 -13.36
N LEU A 14 -4.90 8.79 -12.17
CA LEU A 14 -3.46 8.78 -11.97
C LEU A 14 -3.01 7.39 -11.57
N CYS A 15 -2.01 6.86 -12.27
CA CYS A 15 -1.34 5.62 -11.88
C CYS A 15 0.11 5.93 -11.56
N SER A 16 0.56 5.58 -10.36
CA SER A 16 1.92 5.89 -9.91
C SER A 16 2.44 4.84 -8.93
N SER A 17 3.73 4.91 -8.61
CA SER A 17 4.30 4.17 -7.50
C SER A 17 3.90 4.81 -6.16
N PHE A 18 4.05 4.06 -5.07
CA PHE A 18 3.85 4.62 -3.73
C PHE A 18 4.80 5.78 -3.46
N ASP A 19 6.06 5.62 -3.81
CA ASP A 19 7.07 6.64 -3.53
C ASP A 19 6.76 7.94 -4.28
N TRP A 20 6.40 7.85 -5.56
CA TRP A 20 6.02 9.03 -6.32
C TRP A 20 4.79 9.72 -5.69
N TRP A 21 3.78 8.97 -5.35
CA TRP A 21 2.55 9.50 -4.76
C TRP A 21 2.81 10.19 -3.42
N ILE A 22 3.58 9.55 -2.55
CA ILE A 22 3.92 10.12 -1.24
C ILE A 22 4.65 11.45 -1.40
N MET A 23 5.57 11.54 -2.36
CA MET A 23 6.36 12.75 -2.59
C MET A 23 5.60 13.87 -3.27
N ASN A 24 4.59 13.57 -4.08
CA ASN A 24 3.97 14.53 -4.98
C ASN A 24 2.46 14.72 -4.77
N SER A 25 1.83 14.00 -3.87
CA SER A 25 0.38 14.05 -3.68
C SER A 25 -0.13 15.44 -3.31
N TYR A 26 0.69 16.26 -2.66
CA TYR A 26 0.34 17.64 -2.29
C TYR A 26 0.14 18.56 -3.49
N LEU A 27 0.66 18.20 -4.66
CA LEU A 27 0.51 18.94 -5.91
C LEU A 27 -0.79 18.64 -6.65
N ILE A 28 -1.49 17.61 -6.20
CA ILE A 28 -2.64 17.06 -6.91
C ILE A 28 -3.89 17.28 -6.09
N GLN A 29 -5.02 17.48 -6.77
CA GLN A 29 -6.31 17.57 -6.13
C GLN A 29 -6.57 16.31 -5.30
N ILE A 30 -7.21 16.46 -4.13
CA ILE A 30 -7.52 15.33 -3.25
C ILE A 30 -8.34 14.29 -4.02
N PRO A 31 -7.88 13.04 -4.09
CA PRO A 31 -8.60 12.00 -4.82
C PRO A 31 -9.88 11.61 -4.10
N GLU A 32 -10.89 11.24 -4.87
CA GLU A 32 -12.13 10.67 -4.32
C GLU A 32 -11.95 9.20 -3.97
N GLN A 33 -11.03 8.53 -4.63
CA GLN A 33 -10.79 7.10 -4.47
C GLN A 33 -9.33 6.76 -4.73
N ILE A 34 -8.78 5.88 -3.90
CA ILE A 34 -7.47 5.29 -4.12
C ILE A 34 -7.64 3.78 -4.22
N ILE A 35 -7.07 3.19 -5.27
CA ILE A 35 -7.07 1.75 -5.48
C ILE A 35 -5.64 1.24 -5.34
N ILE A 36 -5.43 0.28 -4.43
CA ILE A 36 -4.13 -0.33 -4.19
C ILE A 36 -4.19 -1.79 -4.63
N PRO A 37 -3.65 -2.11 -5.82
CA PRO A 37 -3.60 -3.50 -6.29
C PRO A 37 -2.68 -4.38 -5.46
N LEU A 38 -1.54 -3.83 -5.04
CA LEU A 38 -0.54 -4.53 -4.24
C LEU A 38 -0.08 -3.64 -3.09
N LEU A 39 -0.07 -4.18 -1.89
CA LEU A 39 0.44 -3.49 -0.71
C LEU A 39 1.96 -3.28 -0.81
N PRO A 40 2.50 -2.23 -0.15
CA PRO A 40 3.93 -1.89 -0.25
C PRO A 40 4.82 -2.80 0.59
N VAL A 41 4.59 -4.10 0.50
CA VAL A 41 5.40 -5.12 1.19
C VAL A 41 6.50 -5.57 0.24
N PRO A 42 7.77 -5.57 0.67
CA PRO A 42 8.89 -5.90 -0.19
C PRO A 42 8.77 -7.27 -0.86
N ASN A 43 9.26 -7.36 -2.09
CA ASN A 43 9.38 -8.61 -2.78
C ASN A 43 10.61 -9.36 -2.24
N MET A 44 10.39 -10.52 -1.66
CA MET A 44 11.44 -11.30 -1.01
C MET A 44 12.40 -11.96 -2.01
N SER A 45 12.09 -11.95 -3.30
CA SER A 45 12.99 -12.46 -4.33
C SER A 45 14.03 -11.43 -4.80
N GLU A 46 13.89 -10.17 -4.42
CA GLU A 46 14.90 -9.16 -4.76
C GLU A 46 16.19 -9.37 -3.98
N PRO A 47 17.37 -9.26 -4.64
CA PRO A 47 18.65 -9.52 -4.00
C PRO A 47 18.92 -8.71 -2.73
N ILE A 48 18.53 -7.43 -2.72
CA ILE A 48 18.72 -6.58 -1.55
C ILE A 48 17.91 -7.07 -0.36
N ASN A 49 16.70 -7.59 -0.58
CA ASN A 49 15.86 -8.12 0.48
C ASN A 49 16.42 -9.44 1.00
N VAL A 50 16.96 -10.29 0.13
CA VAL A 50 17.62 -11.53 0.53
C VAL A 50 18.82 -11.24 1.43
N ILE A 51 19.66 -10.29 1.07
CA ILE A 51 20.82 -9.89 1.87
C ILE A 51 20.36 -9.33 3.22
N THR A 52 19.38 -8.47 3.24
CA THR A 52 18.83 -7.87 4.47
C THR A 52 18.30 -8.94 5.42
N VAL A 53 17.55 -9.90 4.90
CA VAL A 53 17.01 -11.03 5.68
C VAL A 53 18.17 -11.85 6.29
N SER A 54 19.16 -12.19 5.49
CA SER A 54 20.31 -12.97 5.97
C SER A 54 21.04 -12.25 7.11
N HIS A 55 21.23 -10.93 6.98
CA HIS A 55 21.88 -10.13 8.01
C HIS A 55 21.03 -10.10 9.30
N LYS A 56 19.74 -9.85 9.19
CA LYS A 56 18.81 -9.80 10.34
C LYS A 56 18.71 -11.14 11.06
N LYS A 57 18.71 -12.24 10.33
CA LYS A 57 18.75 -13.58 10.93
C LYS A 57 20.00 -13.82 11.74
N LYS A 58 21.15 -13.37 11.25
CA LYS A 58 22.43 -13.46 12.01
C LYS A 58 22.36 -12.70 13.34
N LEU A 59 21.59 -11.63 13.39
CA LEU A 59 21.37 -10.83 14.59
C LEU A 59 20.24 -11.35 15.46
N SER A 60 19.69 -12.53 15.16
CA SER A 60 18.55 -13.12 15.87
C SER A 60 17.32 -12.20 15.96
N GLN A 61 17.08 -11.43 14.91
CA GLN A 61 15.94 -10.50 14.81
C GLN A 61 14.84 -11.07 13.93
N ASP A 62 13.60 -10.76 14.27
CA ASP A 62 12.47 -10.98 13.38
C ASP A 62 12.50 -9.87 12.31
N TRP A 63 13.23 -10.13 11.23
CA TRP A 63 13.48 -9.18 10.16
C TRP A 63 12.20 -8.65 9.50
N PHE A 64 11.19 -9.50 9.38
CA PHE A 64 9.94 -9.09 8.75
C PHE A 64 9.15 -8.14 9.65
N ARG A 65 8.94 -8.54 10.90
CA ARG A 65 8.17 -7.75 11.87
C ARG A 65 8.89 -6.45 12.25
N ASP A 66 10.20 -6.52 12.44
CA ASP A 66 10.98 -5.38 12.97
C ASP A 66 11.45 -4.41 11.89
N PHE A 67 11.49 -4.83 10.64
CA PHE A 67 12.03 -4.02 9.55
C PHE A 67 11.02 -3.77 8.43
N PHE A 68 10.55 -4.82 7.76
CA PHE A 68 9.71 -4.65 6.56
C PHE A 68 8.27 -4.23 6.88
N LEU A 69 7.66 -4.80 7.89
CA LEU A 69 6.28 -4.50 8.23
C LEU A 69 6.07 -3.05 8.68
N PRO A 70 6.91 -2.48 9.56
CA PRO A 70 6.80 -1.07 9.93
C PRO A 70 6.95 -0.13 8.75
N GLN A 71 7.87 -0.40 7.82
CA GLN A 71 8.04 0.41 6.62
C GLN A 71 6.81 0.36 5.71
N ALA A 72 6.25 -0.82 5.50
CA ALA A 72 5.05 -0.98 4.69
C ALA A 72 3.86 -0.24 5.31
N LYS A 73 3.71 -0.30 6.62
CA LYS A 73 2.65 0.40 7.35
C LYS A 73 2.76 1.91 7.19
N ILE A 74 3.95 2.46 7.33
CA ILE A 74 4.20 3.90 7.16
C ILE A 74 3.88 4.33 5.73
N LYS A 75 4.35 3.58 4.72
CA LYS A 75 4.06 3.89 3.31
C LYS A 75 2.57 3.87 3.03
N LEU A 76 1.86 2.88 3.54
CA LEU A 76 0.42 2.78 3.36
C LEU A 76 -0.30 3.97 3.98
N GLU A 77 0.01 4.31 5.23
CA GLU A 77 -0.61 5.43 5.93
C GLU A 77 -0.37 6.76 5.23
N ARG A 78 0.84 6.99 4.76
CA ARG A 78 1.17 8.22 4.02
C ARG A 78 0.42 8.29 2.69
N SER A 79 0.26 7.17 2.02
CA SER A 79 -0.43 7.12 0.71
C SER A 79 -1.91 7.41 0.83
N ILE A 80 -2.57 6.97 1.90
CA ILE A 80 -4.00 7.16 2.09
C ILE A 80 -4.35 8.44 2.86
N SER A 81 -3.37 9.12 3.41
CA SER A 81 -3.58 10.34 4.20
C SER A 81 -4.47 11.38 3.50
N PRO A 82 -4.34 11.65 2.19
CA PRO A 82 -5.23 12.59 1.51
C PRO A 82 -6.72 12.20 1.56
N LEU A 83 -7.03 10.92 1.57
CA LEU A 83 -8.42 10.45 1.63
C LEU A 83 -9.10 10.82 2.94
N ARG A 84 -8.36 10.84 4.05
CA ARG A 84 -8.93 11.14 5.37
C ARG A 84 -9.45 12.55 5.49
N ARG A 85 -8.93 13.46 4.66
CA ARG A 85 -9.35 14.87 4.65
C ARG A 85 -10.70 15.08 3.97
N ASN A 86 -11.14 14.14 3.15
CA ASN A 86 -12.30 14.32 2.27
C ASN A 86 -13.24 13.11 2.24
N SER A 87 -13.17 12.23 3.21
CA SER A 87 -14.03 11.04 3.30
C SER A 87 -14.04 10.21 2.01
N GLY A 88 -12.87 10.06 1.39
CA GLY A 88 -12.72 9.29 0.17
C GLY A 88 -12.82 7.78 0.39
N LYS A 89 -12.83 7.03 -0.71
CA LYS A 89 -12.87 5.57 -0.68
C LYS A 89 -11.49 4.97 -0.91
N LEU A 90 -11.16 3.94 -0.12
CA LEU A 90 -9.95 3.16 -0.30
C LEU A 90 -10.33 1.73 -0.66
N ILE A 91 -9.76 1.22 -1.74
CA ILE A 91 -9.95 -0.17 -2.17
C ILE A 91 -8.60 -0.86 -2.22
N ILE A 92 -8.45 -1.97 -1.49
CA ILE A 92 -7.25 -2.79 -1.50
C ILE A 92 -7.59 -4.12 -2.16
N LEU A 93 -6.89 -4.44 -3.24
CA LEU A 93 -7.11 -5.65 -4.03
C LEU A 93 -6.11 -6.77 -3.72
N ASP A 94 -5.13 -6.50 -2.87
CA ASP A 94 -4.09 -7.47 -2.51
C ASP A 94 -4.65 -8.56 -1.60
N GLY A 95 -4.76 -9.78 -2.12
CA GLY A 95 -5.30 -10.93 -1.37
C GLY A 95 -4.46 -11.34 -0.17
N ARG A 96 -3.22 -10.90 -0.08
CA ARG A 96 -2.35 -11.21 1.07
C ARG A 96 -2.90 -10.64 2.38
N VAL A 97 -3.73 -9.60 2.32
CA VAL A 97 -4.41 -9.04 3.50
C VAL A 97 -5.15 -10.13 4.27
N ASN A 98 -5.81 -11.04 3.56
CA ASN A 98 -6.61 -12.10 4.18
C ASN A 98 -5.84 -13.39 4.41
N LYS A 99 -4.79 -13.63 3.61
CA LYS A 99 -4.06 -14.90 3.62
C LYS A 99 -2.83 -14.91 4.50
N ARG A 100 -2.30 -13.73 4.83
CA ARG A 100 -1.07 -13.60 5.60
C ARG A 100 -1.36 -13.09 7.01
N ASN A 101 -0.61 -13.58 7.97
CA ASN A 101 -0.76 -13.16 9.37
C ASN A 101 -0.57 -11.66 9.57
N TRP A 102 0.33 -11.06 8.79
CA TRP A 102 0.64 -9.65 8.88
C TRP A 102 -0.38 -8.73 8.21
N GLY A 103 -1.27 -9.29 7.38
CA GLY A 103 -2.25 -8.48 6.65
C GLY A 103 -3.11 -7.62 7.55
N ARG A 104 -3.61 -8.19 8.62
CA ARG A 104 -4.42 -7.45 9.61
C ARG A 104 -3.64 -6.33 10.28
N LEU A 105 -2.36 -6.54 10.55
CA LEU A 105 -1.52 -5.53 11.18
C LEU A 105 -1.34 -4.29 10.29
N LEU A 106 -1.27 -4.49 8.96
CA LEU A 106 -1.17 -3.38 8.03
C LEU A 106 -2.43 -2.53 7.99
N ILE A 107 -3.60 -3.14 8.08
CA ILE A 107 -4.88 -2.43 7.90
C ILE A 107 -5.60 -2.10 9.21
N GLU A 108 -5.05 -2.46 10.37
CA GLU A 108 -5.73 -2.27 11.66
C GLU A 108 -6.08 -0.82 11.97
N ASN A 109 -5.29 0.12 11.47
CA ASN A 109 -5.54 1.55 11.66
C ASN A 109 -6.42 2.18 10.57
N ILE A 110 -6.86 1.37 9.62
CA ILE A 110 -7.74 1.82 8.53
C ILE A 110 -9.17 1.46 8.91
N GLN A 111 -9.87 2.40 9.51
CA GLN A 111 -11.24 2.18 9.98
C GLN A 111 -12.14 3.35 9.52
N PRO A 112 -13.40 3.11 9.22
CA PRO A 112 -14.05 1.79 9.14
C PRO A 112 -13.66 1.02 7.89
N SER A 113 -13.60 -0.30 8.00
CA SER A 113 -13.28 -1.14 6.86
C SER A 113 -14.27 -2.29 6.71
N LYS A 114 -14.46 -2.75 5.49
CA LYS A 114 -15.32 -3.88 5.16
C LYS A 114 -14.60 -4.82 4.23
N GLN A 115 -14.55 -6.08 4.59
CA GLN A 115 -14.04 -7.12 3.71
C GLN A 115 -15.16 -7.59 2.80
N ILE A 116 -14.87 -7.62 1.50
CA ILE A 116 -15.81 -8.08 0.49
C ILE A 116 -15.22 -9.30 -0.20
N ASN A 117 -15.91 -10.41 -0.12
CA ASN A 117 -15.55 -11.64 -0.81
C ASN A 117 -16.54 -11.87 -1.95
N TYR A 118 -16.05 -11.81 -3.19
CA TYR A 118 -16.85 -12.11 -4.35
C TYR A 118 -16.48 -13.48 -4.91
N MET A 119 -17.50 -14.28 -5.16
CA MET A 119 -17.37 -15.38 -6.10
C MET A 119 -18.01 -14.92 -7.41
N LEU A 120 -17.22 -14.87 -8.47
CA LEU A 120 -17.74 -14.55 -9.78
C LEU A 120 -18.61 -15.70 -10.28
N PRO A 121 -19.70 -15.40 -11.03
CA PRO A 121 -20.66 -16.45 -11.44
C PRO A 121 -20.07 -17.56 -12.30
N PHE A 122 -18.91 -17.35 -12.87
CA PHE A 122 -18.24 -18.30 -13.77
C PHE A 122 -16.91 -18.84 -13.23
N ASP A 123 -16.68 -18.67 -11.96
CA ASP A 123 -15.48 -19.20 -11.30
C ASP A 123 -15.69 -20.64 -10.82
#